data_7b95e22c1213281a6cb97d6bd33dfc18
#
_entry.id   7b95e22c1213281a6cb97d6bd33dfc18
#
_cell.length_a   1.000
_cell.length_b   1.000
_cell.length_c   1.000
_cell.angle_alpha   90.00
_cell.angle_beta   90.00
_cell.angle_gamma   90.00
#
_symmetry.space_group_name_H-M   'P 1'
#
loop_
_entity.id
_entity.type
_entity.pdbx_description
1 polymer ?
#
loop_
_entity_poly.entity_id
_entity_poly.type
_entity_poly.pdbx_seq_one_letter_code
_entity_poly.pdbx_strand_id
1 'polypeptide(L)'
;MSKDGQTLEQHWGNVTEILDRWLIERRELLVKYGELGEIKTFDGANVGHGVKLQAFCQLLVDYVSTGHFEIFEQLAGEGKAFSNRDGLKEGADLMEKIQPSTELILDFNDKYLATDDLEALSQDLSSIGEALAQRFESEDTMIAVLHDAHLERLV
;
A
#
# COMPACT_ATOMS: atom_id res chain seq x y z
N MET A 1 -22.94 15.30 13.04
CA MET A 1 -22.51 14.36 14.08
C MET A 1 -22.39 12.95 13.52
N SER A 2 -21.29 12.31 13.75
CA SER A 2 -21.06 10.93 13.31
C SER A 2 -21.51 9.96 14.41
N LYS A 3 -21.55 8.67 14.08
CA LYS A 3 -21.72 7.61 15.08
C LYS A 3 -20.57 7.68 16.09
N ASP A 4 -20.77 7.16 17.26
CA ASP A 4 -19.77 7.10 18.36
C ASP A 4 -19.38 8.47 18.92
N GLY A 5 -20.20 9.49 18.69
CA GLY A 5 -19.97 10.82 19.25
C GLY A 5 -18.88 11.62 18.58
N GLN A 6 -18.28 11.12 17.49
CA GLN A 6 -17.30 11.86 16.72
C GLN A 6 -17.98 12.87 15.80
N THR A 7 -17.37 14.05 15.67
CA THR A 7 -17.75 14.99 14.61
C THR A 7 -17.13 14.51 13.29
N LEU A 8 -17.63 15.03 12.17
CA LEU A 8 -17.03 14.75 10.86
C LEU A 8 -15.58 15.24 10.80
N GLU A 9 -15.29 16.39 11.43
CA GLU A 9 -13.92 16.90 11.50
C GLU A 9 -12.98 15.96 12.26
N GLN A 10 -13.44 15.43 13.39
CA GLN A 10 -12.65 14.46 14.18
C GLN A 10 -12.41 13.19 13.41
N HIS A 11 -13.43 12.66 12.73
CA HIS A 11 -13.30 11.47 11.91
C HIS A 11 -12.28 11.70 10.79
N TRP A 12 -12.42 12.80 10.07
CA TRP A 12 -11.51 13.16 8.98
C TRP A 12 -10.06 13.31 9.48
N GLY A 13 -9.87 13.96 10.62
CA GLY A 13 -8.54 14.14 11.23
C GLY A 13 -7.90 12.82 11.64
N ASN A 14 -8.69 11.90 12.20
CA ASN A 14 -8.19 10.57 12.57
C ASN A 14 -7.75 9.78 11.35
N VAL A 15 -8.50 9.85 10.26
CA VAL A 15 -8.12 9.19 9.01
C VAL A 15 -6.85 9.80 8.43
N THR A 16 -6.70 11.14 8.51
CA THR A 16 -5.48 11.82 8.08
C THR A 16 -4.24 11.26 8.79
N GLU A 17 -4.30 11.06 10.10
CA GLU A 17 -3.17 10.51 10.85
C GLU A 17 -2.79 9.11 10.39
N ILE A 18 -3.80 8.28 10.16
CA ILE A 18 -3.59 6.90 9.69
C ILE A 18 -2.97 6.90 8.30
N LEU A 19 -3.48 7.74 7.40
CA LEU A 19 -2.95 7.87 6.04
C LEU A 19 -1.51 8.37 6.05
N ASP A 20 -1.20 9.36 6.86
CA ASP A 20 0.16 9.91 6.94
C ASP A 20 1.17 8.85 7.36
N ARG A 21 0.83 8.02 8.35
CA ARG A 21 1.70 6.91 8.79
C ARG A 21 1.89 5.88 7.68
N TRP A 22 0.81 5.54 6.98
CA TRP A 22 0.86 4.56 5.90
C TRP A 22 1.71 5.07 4.71
N LEU A 23 1.61 6.35 4.40
CA LEU A 23 2.41 6.96 3.33
C LEU A 23 3.90 7.04 3.69
N ILE A 24 4.24 7.13 4.99
CA ILE A 24 5.62 6.99 5.45
C ILE A 24 6.11 5.57 5.19
N GLU A 25 5.29 4.55 5.47
CA GLU A 25 5.62 3.15 5.16
C GLU A 25 5.87 2.96 3.66
N ARG A 26 5.04 3.59 2.81
CA ARG A 26 5.23 3.57 1.35
C ARG A 26 6.59 4.12 0.97
N ARG A 27 6.99 5.22 1.58
CA ARG A 27 8.28 5.87 1.32
C ARG A 27 9.43 4.96 1.72
N GLU A 28 9.35 4.34 2.89
CA GLU A 28 10.37 3.39 3.35
C GLU A 28 10.47 2.19 2.41
N LEU A 29 9.33 1.68 1.96
CA LEU A 29 9.28 0.59 0.99
C LEU A 29 10.00 0.97 -0.30
N LEU A 30 9.76 2.17 -0.83
CA LEU A 30 10.41 2.64 -2.05
C LEU A 30 11.91 2.82 -1.88
N VAL A 31 12.37 3.26 -0.70
CA VAL A 31 13.81 3.36 -0.40
C VAL A 31 14.45 1.96 -0.45
N LYS A 32 13.82 0.97 0.17
CA LYS A 32 14.35 -0.40 0.16
C LYS A 32 14.31 -1.01 -1.24
N TYR A 33 13.27 -0.72 -2.02
CA TYR A 33 13.19 -1.13 -3.42
C TYR A 33 14.36 -0.55 -4.23
N GLY A 34 14.65 0.74 -4.05
CA GLY A 34 15.77 1.42 -4.71
C GLY A 34 17.11 0.84 -4.32
N GLU A 35 17.32 0.49 -3.06
CA GLU A 35 18.56 -0.15 -2.60
C GLU A 35 18.79 -1.50 -3.31
N LEU A 36 17.73 -2.30 -3.49
CA LEU A 36 17.82 -3.55 -4.25
C LEU A 36 18.11 -3.28 -5.72
N GLY A 37 17.52 -2.24 -6.28
CA GLY A 37 17.73 -1.85 -7.68
C GLY A 37 19.17 -1.43 -8.00
N GLU A 38 19.96 -1.03 -7.00
CA GLU A 38 21.37 -0.67 -7.16
C GLU A 38 22.28 -1.91 -7.30
N ILE A 39 21.80 -3.08 -6.89
CA ILE A 39 22.58 -4.32 -6.98
C ILE A 39 22.50 -4.82 -8.43
N LYS A 40 23.67 -4.88 -9.08
CA LYS A 40 23.74 -5.28 -10.49
C LYS A 40 23.55 -6.77 -10.72
N THR A 41 24.12 -7.59 -9.81
CA THR A 41 24.03 -9.05 -9.90
C THR A 41 23.73 -9.59 -8.52
N PHE A 42 22.58 -10.26 -8.37
CA PHE A 42 22.21 -10.87 -7.11
C PHE A 42 22.92 -12.20 -6.91
N ASP A 43 23.47 -12.41 -5.72
CA ASP A 43 24.19 -13.61 -5.33
C ASP A 43 23.54 -14.17 -4.06
N GLY A 44 22.96 -15.38 -4.15
CA GLY A 44 22.34 -16.05 -3.02
C GLY A 44 23.30 -16.40 -1.89
N ALA A 45 24.60 -16.47 -2.18
CA ALA A 45 25.62 -16.69 -1.15
C ALA A 45 26.04 -15.40 -0.44
N ASN A 46 25.64 -14.24 -0.96
CA ASN A 46 25.93 -12.94 -0.34
C ASN A 46 24.92 -12.65 0.75
N VAL A 47 25.36 -12.68 2.01
CA VAL A 47 24.50 -12.45 3.18
C VAL A 47 23.85 -11.08 3.12
N GLY A 48 24.56 -10.06 2.65
CA GLY A 48 24.02 -8.70 2.52
C GLY A 48 22.85 -8.61 1.54
N HIS A 49 22.91 -9.36 0.43
CA HIS A 49 21.81 -9.41 -0.53
C HIS A 49 20.56 -10.04 0.09
N GLY A 50 20.73 -11.15 0.82
CA GLY A 50 19.62 -11.82 1.50
C GLY A 50 18.99 -10.94 2.57
N VAL A 51 19.80 -10.24 3.36
CA VAL A 51 19.30 -9.33 4.40
C VAL A 51 18.48 -8.18 3.78
N LYS A 52 18.98 -7.56 2.72
CA LYS A 52 18.27 -6.46 2.03
C LYS A 52 16.96 -6.94 1.42
N LEU A 53 16.97 -8.13 0.82
CA LEU A 53 15.76 -8.71 0.24
C LEU A 53 14.72 -8.99 1.30
N GLN A 54 15.12 -9.58 2.43
CA GLN A 54 14.18 -9.86 3.52
C GLN A 54 13.59 -8.59 4.12
N ALA A 55 14.40 -7.53 4.28
CA ALA A 55 13.94 -6.26 4.77
C ALA A 55 12.88 -5.65 3.82
N PHE A 56 13.13 -5.75 2.51
CA PHE A 56 12.17 -5.29 1.51
C PHE A 56 10.86 -6.10 1.58
N CYS A 57 10.97 -7.43 1.63
CA CYS A 57 9.79 -8.31 1.71
C CYS A 57 8.94 -8.01 2.94
N GLN A 58 9.58 -7.76 4.09
CA GLN A 58 8.88 -7.45 5.32
C GLN A 58 8.08 -6.15 5.19
N LEU A 59 8.72 -5.09 4.68
CA LEU A 59 8.04 -3.81 4.45
C LEU A 59 6.92 -3.94 3.44
N LEU A 60 7.15 -4.72 2.38
CA LEU A 60 6.17 -4.93 1.32
C LEU A 60 4.89 -5.58 1.86
N VAL A 61 5.03 -6.65 2.65
CA VAL A 61 3.89 -7.35 3.25
C VAL A 61 3.19 -6.45 4.28
N ASP A 62 3.95 -5.74 5.11
CA ASP A 62 3.38 -4.83 6.10
C ASP A 62 2.57 -3.71 5.45
N TYR A 63 3.12 -3.11 4.38
CA TYR A 63 2.43 -2.05 3.64
C TYR A 63 1.11 -2.54 3.03
N VAL A 64 1.15 -3.68 2.37
CA VAL A 64 -0.02 -4.27 1.71
C VAL A 64 -1.07 -4.69 2.74
N SER A 65 -0.65 -5.30 3.84
CA SER A 65 -1.57 -5.74 4.92
C SER A 65 -2.24 -4.55 5.58
N THR A 66 -1.50 -3.49 5.92
CA THR A 66 -2.05 -2.27 6.49
C THR A 66 -3.03 -1.63 5.52
N GLY A 67 -2.69 -1.56 4.24
CA GLY A 67 -3.57 -1.02 3.22
C GLY A 67 -4.89 -1.77 3.14
N HIS A 68 -4.82 -3.10 3.10
CA HIS A 68 -6.01 -3.94 2.97
C HIS A 68 -6.89 -3.93 4.22
N PHE A 69 -6.30 -4.12 5.41
CA PHE A 69 -7.07 -4.34 6.64
C PHE A 69 -7.37 -3.06 7.42
N GLU A 70 -6.64 -1.99 7.19
CA GLU A 70 -6.83 -0.76 7.97
C GLU A 70 -7.21 0.43 7.08
N ILE A 71 -6.41 0.73 6.06
CA ILE A 71 -6.59 1.95 5.27
C ILE A 71 -7.91 1.94 4.49
N PHE A 72 -8.20 0.87 3.77
CA PHE A 72 -9.41 0.78 2.97
C PHE A 72 -10.66 0.82 3.85
N GLU A 73 -10.61 0.17 5.00
CA GLU A 73 -11.72 0.18 5.95
C GLU A 73 -11.96 1.59 6.51
N GLN A 74 -10.90 2.32 6.84
CA GLN A 74 -10.99 3.69 7.34
C GLN A 74 -11.53 4.65 6.28
N LEU A 75 -11.05 4.51 5.03
CA LEU A 75 -11.55 5.32 3.92
C LEU A 75 -13.03 5.03 3.62
N ALA A 76 -13.43 3.77 3.64
CA ALA A 76 -14.82 3.40 3.45
C ALA A 76 -15.70 3.93 4.58
N GLY A 77 -15.21 3.86 5.82
CA GLY A 77 -15.90 4.43 6.98
C GLY A 77 -16.10 5.93 6.85
N GLU A 78 -15.10 6.64 6.37
CA GLU A 78 -15.20 8.09 6.11
C GLU A 78 -16.23 8.37 5.01
N GLY A 79 -16.18 7.60 3.91
CA GLY A 79 -17.14 7.74 2.83
C GLY A 79 -18.58 7.58 3.30
N LYS A 80 -18.81 6.63 4.21
CA LYS A 80 -20.12 6.42 4.82
C LYS A 80 -20.52 7.59 5.72
N ALA A 81 -19.59 8.07 6.55
CA ALA A 81 -19.85 9.19 7.45
C ALA A 81 -20.23 10.45 6.70
N PHE A 82 -19.63 10.69 5.53
CA PHE A 82 -19.91 11.85 4.68
C PHE A 82 -21.03 11.59 3.65
N SER A 83 -21.63 10.42 3.67
CA SER A 83 -22.67 10.01 2.70
C SER A 83 -22.21 10.15 1.24
N ASN A 84 -20.96 9.83 0.99
CA ASN A 84 -20.33 9.93 -0.33
C ASN A 84 -20.50 8.63 -1.11
N ARG A 85 -21.68 8.44 -1.70
CA ARG A 85 -22.02 7.21 -2.43
C ARG A 85 -21.14 6.99 -3.65
N ASP A 86 -20.87 8.05 -4.41
CA ASP A 86 -20.05 7.95 -5.62
C ASP A 86 -18.61 7.59 -5.28
N GLY A 87 -18.04 8.20 -4.22
CA GLY A 87 -16.72 7.88 -3.74
C GLY A 87 -16.62 6.45 -3.23
N LEU A 88 -17.64 5.96 -2.53
CA LEU A 88 -17.68 4.58 -2.05
C LEU A 88 -17.72 3.58 -3.20
N LYS A 89 -18.48 3.86 -4.25
CA LYS A 89 -18.55 3.02 -5.43
C LYS A 89 -17.21 3.00 -6.16
N GLU A 90 -16.63 4.16 -6.39
CA GLU A 90 -15.32 4.28 -7.04
C GLU A 90 -14.24 3.58 -6.24
N GLY A 91 -14.26 3.72 -4.91
CA GLY A 91 -13.33 3.04 -4.00
C GLY A 91 -13.43 1.52 -4.12
N ALA A 92 -14.66 0.98 -4.19
CA ALA A 92 -14.86 -0.46 -4.35
C ALA A 92 -14.31 -0.96 -5.69
N ASP A 93 -14.51 -0.21 -6.77
CA ASP A 93 -13.98 -0.55 -8.08
C ASP A 93 -12.44 -0.52 -8.08
N LEU A 94 -11.85 0.46 -7.40
CA LEU A 94 -10.40 0.57 -7.26
C LEU A 94 -9.84 -0.58 -6.43
N MET A 95 -10.55 -1.04 -5.41
CA MET A 95 -10.15 -2.21 -4.63
C MET A 95 -10.05 -3.46 -5.49
N GLU A 96 -11.02 -3.68 -6.37
CA GLU A 96 -10.96 -4.80 -7.31
C GLU A 96 -9.76 -4.69 -8.24
N LYS A 97 -9.44 -3.46 -8.67
CA LYS A 97 -8.30 -3.19 -9.55
C LYS A 97 -6.97 -3.45 -8.86
N ILE A 98 -6.90 -3.23 -7.55
CA ILE A 98 -5.70 -3.45 -6.72
C ILE A 98 -5.44 -4.94 -6.46
N GLN A 99 -6.48 -5.76 -6.41
CA GLN A 99 -6.40 -7.17 -5.99
C GLN A 99 -5.34 -8.01 -6.72
N PRO A 100 -5.19 -7.93 -8.06
CA PRO A 100 -4.14 -8.69 -8.74
C PRO A 100 -2.73 -8.36 -8.25
N SER A 101 -2.46 -7.10 -7.89
CA SER A 101 -1.15 -6.70 -7.34
C SER A 101 -0.90 -7.33 -5.98
N THR A 102 -1.94 -7.50 -5.17
CA THR A 102 -1.83 -8.15 -3.86
C THR A 102 -1.39 -9.59 -4.03
N GLU A 103 -2.01 -10.33 -4.95
CA GLU A 103 -1.64 -11.72 -5.23
C GLU A 103 -0.21 -11.85 -5.72
N LEU A 104 0.19 -10.99 -6.65
CA LEU A 104 1.55 -10.96 -7.18
C LEU A 104 2.58 -10.71 -6.07
N ILE A 105 2.29 -9.76 -5.18
CA ILE A 105 3.16 -9.41 -4.06
C ILE A 105 3.29 -10.56 -3.07
N LEU A 106 2.19 -11.22 -2.72
CA LEU A 106 2.21 -12.34 -1.81
C LEU A 106 2.98 -13.53 -2.41
N ASP A 107 2.81 -13.79 -3.70
CA ASP A 107 3.55 -14.83 -4.40
C ASP A 107 5.05 -14.54 -4.42
N PHE A 108 5.43 -13.28 -4.65
CA PHE A 108 6.83 -12.86 -4.59
C PHE A 108 7.42 -13.12 -3.20
N ASN A 109 6.70 -12.72 -2.16
CA ASN A 109 7.16 -12.92 -0.78
C ASN A 109 7.33 -14.41 -0.47
N ASP A 110 6.35 -15.24 -0.84
CA ASP A 110 6.40 -16.68 -0.60
C ASP A 110 7.59 -17.32 -1.33
N LYS A 111 7.83 -16.92 -2.58
CA LYS A 111 8.95 -17.45 -3.37
C LYS A 111 10.29 -17.19 -2.69
N TYR A 112 10.53 -15.96 -2.25
CA TYR A 112 11.83 -15.56 -1.69
C TYR A 112 11.98 -15.88 -0.20
N LEU A 113 10.94 -16.32 0.48
CA LEU A 113 11.05 -16.96 1.79
C LEU A 113 11.52 -18.40 1.68
N ALA A 114 11.24 -19.05 0.55
CA ALA A 114 11.47 -20.48 0.38
C ALA A 114 12.74 -20.82 -0.38
N THR A 115 13.43 -19.84 -0.97
CA THR A 115 14.61 -20.12 -1.80
C THR A 115 15.75 -19.14 -1.55
N ASP A 116 16.99 -19.64 -1.68
CA ASP A 116 18.20 -18.82 -1.70
C ASP A 116 18.66 -18.53 -3.14
N ASP A 117 17.94 -19.04 -4.14
CA ASP A 117 18.25 -18.82 -5.54
C ASP A 117 17.70 -17.46 -5.97
N LEU A 118 18.60 -16.53 -6.25
CA LEU A 118 18.27 -15.16 -6.63
C LEU A 118 18.43 -14.89 -8.13
N GLU A 119 18.52 -15.94 -8.94
CA GLU A 119 18.75 -15.81 -10.39
C GLU A 119 17.64 -15.03 -11.08
N ALA A 120 16.37 -15.27 -10.70
CA ALA A 120 15.22 -14.58 -11.29
C ALA A 120 14.85 -13.28 -10.58
N LEU A 121 15.56 -12.88 -9.52
CA LEU A 121 15.16 -11.77 -8.67
C LEU A 121 15.08 -10.44 -9.42
N SER A 122 16.03 -10.16 -10.31
CA SER A 122 16.04 -8.91 -11.06
C SER A 122 14.76 -8.73 -11.88
N GLN A 123 14.33 -9.80 -12.57
CA GLN A 123 13.10 -9.77 -13.37
C GLN A 123 11.87 -9.69 -12.46
N ASP A 124 11.86 -10.45 -11.38
CA ASP A 124 10.75 -10.45 -10.43
C ASP A 124 10.60 -9.07 -9.76
N LEU A 125 11.72 -8.40 -9.44
CA LEU A 125 11.68 -7.04 -8.90
C LEU A 125 11.11 -6.04 -9.90
N SER A 126 11.42 -6.18 -11.19
CA SER A 126 10.83 -5.33 -12.22
C SER A 126 9.31 -5.49 -12.26
N SER A 127 8.83 -6.72 -12.19
CA SER A 127 7.39 -7.02 -12.18
C SER A 127 6.72 -6.42 -10.94
N ILE A 128 7.36 -6.55 -9.77
CA ILE A 128 6.87 -5.96 -8.52
C ILE A 128 6.83 -4.43 -8.62
N GLY A 129 7.86 -3.83 -9.20
CA GLY A 129 7.90 -2.37 -9.37
C GLY A 129 6.76 -1.85 -10.23
N GLU A 130 6.45 -2.53 -11.34
CA GLU A 130 5.31 -2.17 -12.18
C GLU A 130 3.99 -2.33 -11.44
N ALA A 131 3.83 -3.43 -10.72
CA ALA A 131 2.61 -3.68 -9.93
C ALA A 131 2.43 -2.63 -8.84
N LEU A 132 3.51 -2.25 -8.15
CA LEU A 132 3.48 -1.21 -7.13
C LEU A 132 3.11 0.16 -7.71
N ALA A 133 3.65 0.53 -8.87
CA ALA A 133 3.33 1.80 -9.51
C ALA A 133 1.84 1.90 -9.83
N GLN A 134 1.26 0.85 -10.41
CA GLN A 134 -0.16 0.81 -10.71
C GLN A 134 -1.02 0.81 -9.44
N ARG A 135 -0.58 0.08 -8.42
CA ARG A 135 -1.26 0.03 -7.13
C ARG A 135 -1.29 1.39 -6.46
N PHE A 136 -0.15 2.09 -6.42
CA PHE A 136 -0.06 3.42 -5.81
C PHE A 136 -0.98 4.42 -6.50
N GLU A 137 -1.06 4.35 -7.82
CA GLU A 137 -1.98 5.21 -8.58
C GLU A 137 -3.44 4.98 -8.16
N SER A 138 -3.85 3.73 -8.03
CA SER A 138 -5.20 3.38 -7.60
C SER A 138 -5.45 3.77 -6.13
N GLU A 139 -4.47 3.55 -5.26
CA GLU A 139 -4.55 3.93 -3.85
C GLU A 139 -4.66 5.46 -3.71
N ASP A 140 -3.87 6.21 -4.47
CA ASP A 140 -3.91 7.67 -4.43
C ASP A 140 -5.26 8.22 -4.93
N THR A 141 -5.84 7.60 -5.94
CA THR A 141 -7.18 7.95 -6.41
C THR A 141 -8.22 7.67 -5.33
N MET A 142 -8.10 6.55 -4.64
CA MET A 142 -9.01 6.20 -3.54
C MET A 142 -8.92 7.24 -2.41
N ILE A 143 -7.73 7.66 -2.04
CA ILE A 143 -7.52 8.71 -1.04
C ILE A 143 -8.17 10.02 -1.52
N ALA A 144 -7.99 10.36 -2.79
CA ALA A 144 -8.57 11.59 -3.35
C ALA A 144 -10.09 11.60 -3.26
N VAL A 145 -10.75 10.50 -3.63
CA VAL A 145 -12.22 10.46 -3.71
C VAL A 145 -12.89 10.18 -2.36
N LEU A 146 -12.19 9.55 -1.42
CA LEU A 146 -12.76 9.17 -0.12
C LEU A 146 -12.20 9.95 1.07
N HIS A 147 -11.22 10.81 0.86
CA HIS A 147 -10.63 11.62 1.93
C HIS A 147 -10.46 13.07 1.52
N ASP A 148 -9.63 13.34 0.52
CA ASP A 148 -9.33 14.72 0.10
C ASP A 148 -10.60 15.47 -0.33
N ALA A 149 -11.51 14.79 -1.01
CA ALA A 149 -12.77 15.36 -1.46
C ALA A 149 -13.65 15.87 -0.30
N HIS A 150 -13.45 15.32 0.89
CA HIS A 150 -14.26 15.70 2.05
C HIS A 150 -13.75 16.95 2.77
N LEU A 151 -12.53 17.38 2.47
CA LEU A 151 -11.95 18.57 3.12
C LEU A 151 -12.83 19.80 2.93
N GLU A 152 -13.34 20.02 1.73
CA GLU A 152 -14.21 21.15 1.41
C GLU A 152 -15.52 21.13 2.19
N ARG A 153 -15.96 19.95 2.60
CA ARG A 153 -17.22 19.77 3.32
C ARG A 153 -17.11 20.03 4.82
N LEU A 154 -15.89 20.28 5.30
CA LEU A 154 -15.61 20.59 6.71
C LEU A 154 -15.71 22.08 7.01
N VAL A 155 -15.79 22.91 6.00
CA VAL A 155 -15.80 24.37 6.12
C VAL A 155 -17.21 24.92 6.17
#